data_5988af2540a332b1b55de1c60aabab13
#
_entry.id   5988af2540a332b1b55de1c60aabab13
#
_cell.length_a   1.000
_cell.length_b   1.000
_cell.length_c   1.000
_cell.angle_alpha   90.00
_cell.angle_beta   90.00
_cell.angle_gamma   90.00
#
_symmetry.space_group_name_H-M   'P 1'
#
loop_
_entity.id
_entity.type
_entity.pdbx_description
1 polymer ?
#
loop_
_entity_poly.entity_id
_entity_poly.type
_entity_poly.pdbx_seq_one_letter_code
_entity_poly.pdbx_strand_id
1 'polypeptide(L)'
;MTEDWLTLREKLAAAFTRFLETCEQLDPRLHEQETVDGQWSLRDIVAHFTVWDHEATERFWRFLAGPTEDITYNNDEFNARAVAARQHLSYNQAIKELNSAHKGLEEASAAVQPEDLAADGRFVEWLGALSDHYEEHTAQLKRVISQQHF
;
A
#
# COMPACT_ATOMS: atom_id res chain seq x y z
N MET A 1 -4.95 15.47 20.25
CA MET A 1 -3.88 14.50 20.59
C MET A 1 -3.46 13.74 19.35
N THR A 2 -2.22 13.92 18.93
CA THR A 2 -1.69 13.15 17.80
C THR A 2 -1.38 11.73 18.25
N GLU A 3 -1.71 10.76 17.41
CA GLU A 3 -1.30 9.39 17.66
C GLU A 3 0.23 9.30 17.69
N ASP A 4 0.73 8.43 18.54
CA ASP A 4 2.14 8.12 18.61
C ASP A 4 2.61 7.50 17.29
N TRP A 5 3.78 7.92 16.80
CA TRP A 5 4.35 7.43 15.56
C TRP A 5 4.51 5.90 15.55
N LEU A 6 4.96 5.33 16.67
CA LEU A 6 5.07 3.89 16.81
C LEU A 6 3.70 3.21 16.63
N THR A 7 2.66 3.77 17.22
CA THR A 7 1.30 3.25 17.08
C THR A 7 0.84 3.28 15.62
N LEU A 8 1.12 4.36 14.89
CA LEU A 8 0.79 4.46 13.46
C LEU A 8 1.55 3.43 12.63
N ARG A 9 2.82 3.21 12.93
CA ARG A 9 3.63 2.19 12.28
C ARG A 9 3.09 0.79 12.55
N GLU A 10 2.67 0.51 13.77
CA GLU A 10 2.06 -0.75 14.15
C GLU A 10 0.72 -0.98 13.45
N LYS A 11 -0.08 0.08 13.29
CA LYS A 11 -1.34 0.01 12.54
C LYS A 11 -1.11 -0.35 11.08
N LEU A 12 -0.12 0.28 10.45
CA LEU A 12 0.21 -0.03 9.06
C LEU A 12 0.68 -1.48 8.93
N ALA A 13 1.55 -1.94 9.83
CA ALA A 13 2.05 -3.31 9.82
C ALA A 13 0.90 -4.31 9.95
N ALA A 14 -0.05 -4.05 10.84
CA ALA A 14 -1.21 -4.90 11.05
C ALA A 14 -2.14 -4.88 9.83
N ALA A 15 -2.38 -3.71 9.24
CA ALA A 15 -3.23 -3.59 8.04
C ALA A 15 -2.61 -4.34 6.86
N PHE A 16 -1.31 -4.23 6.68
CA PHE A 16 -0.57 -4.95 5.63
C PHE A 16 -0.67 -6.47 5.82
N THR A 17 -0.45 -6.95 7.05
CA THR A 17 -0.55 -8.37 7.36
C THR A 17 -1.96 -8.91 7.07
N ARG A 18 -2.99 -8.18 7.50
CA ARG A 18 -4.38 -8.57 7.23
C ARG A 18 -4.67 -8.61 5.73
N PHE A 19 -4.14 -7.66 4.99
CA PHE A 19 -4.30 -7.64 3.54
C PHE A 19 -3.69 -8.89 2.91
N LEU A 20 -2.45 -9.24 3.26
CA LEU A 20 -1.78 -10.42 2.72
C LEU A 20 -2.52 -11.72 3.09
N GLU A 21 -2.96 -11.84 4.34
CA GLU A 21 -3.73 -13.00 4.78
C GLU A 21 -5.04 -13.13 4.01
N THR A 22 -5.69 -12.02 3.74
CA THR A 22 -6.94 -12.01 2.96
C THR A 22 -6.69 -12.38 1.51
N CYS A 23 -5.59 -11.93 0.92
CA CYS A 23 -5.18 -12.33 -0.43
C CYS A 23 -5.06 -13.85 -0.55
N GLU A 24 -4.52 -14.51 0.46
CA GLU A 24 -4.35 -15.97 0.46
C GLU A 24 -5.66 -16.73 0.49
N GLN A 25 -6.75 -16.10 0.94
CA GLN A 25 -8.07 -16.71 1.00
C GLN A 25 -8.80 -16.68 -0.34
N LEU A 26 -8.36 -15.84 -1.27
CA LEU A 26 -8.96 -15.79 -2.60
C LEU A 26 -8.52 -17.01 -3.40
N ASP A 27 -9.44 -17.62 -4.15
CA ASP A 27 -9.12 -18.77 -5.01
C ASP A 27 -7.97 -18.39 -5.96
N PRO A 28 -6.85 -19.14 -5.97
CA PRO A 28 -5.70 -18.84 -6.83
C PRO A 28 -6.03 -18.67 -8.31
N ARG A 29 -7.08 -19.32 -8.80
CA ARG A 29 -7.53 -19.18 -10.19
C ARG A 29 -7.99 -17.76 -10.52
N LEU A 30 -8.34 -16.99 -9.50
CA LEU A 30 -8.87 -15.63 -9.66
C LEU A 30 -7.83 -14.53 -9.42
N HIS A 31 -6.60 -14.89 -9.06
CA HIS A 31 -5.57 -13.90 -8.73
C HIS A 31 -5.23 -12.98 -9.90
N GLU A 32 -5.36 -13.46 -11.13
CA GLU A 32 -4.99 -12.69 -12.33
C GLU A 32 -6.21 -12.36 -13.21
N GLN A 33 -7.41 -12.53 -12.69
CA GLN A 33 -8.65 -12.22 -13.38
C GLN A 33 -9.31 -10.96 -12.79
N GLU A 34 -10.02 -10.21 -13.61
CA GLU A 34 -10.68 -8.95 -13.22
C GLU A 34 -11.93 -9.21 -12.39
N THR A 35 -11.77 -9.63 -11.13
CA THR A 35 -12.87 -10.08 -10.29
C THR A 35 -13.14 -9.22 -9.07
N VAL A 36 -12.26 -8.27 -8.73
CA VAL A 36 -12.37 -7.55 -7.45
C VAL A 36 -13.40 -6.43 -7.54
N ASP A 37 -13.33 -5.63 -8.59
CA ASP A 37 -14.28 -4.52 -8.80
C ASP A 37 -14.82 -4.48 -10.22
N GLY A 38 -14.66 -5.59 -10.96
CA GLY A 38 -15.02 -5.67 -12.36
C GLY A 38 -14.00 -5.05 -13.30
N GLN A 39 -12.94 -4.46 -12.76
CA GLN A 39 -11.91 -3.78 -13.53
C GLN A 39 -10.51 -4.31 -13.20
N TRP A 40 -10.23 -4.59 -11.95
CA TRP A 40 -8.90 -5.02 -11.50
C TRP A 40 -8.92 -6.44 -10.97
N SER A 41 -7.83 -7.17 -11.25
CA SER A 41 -7.52 -8.44 -10.61
C SER A 41 -6.85 -8.16 -9.25
N LEU A 42 -6.68 -9.20 -8.44
CA LEU A 42 -5.89 -9.09 -7.22
C LEU A 42 -4.44 -8.70 -7.55
N ARG A 43 -3.87 -9.27 -8.62
CA ARG A 43 -2.53 -8.89 -9.09
C ARG A 43 -2.44 -7.38 -9.34
N ASP A 44 -3.46 -6.79 -9.95
CA ASP A 44 -3.48 -5.36 -10.23
C ASP A 44 -3.52 -4.52 -8.96
N ILE A 45 -4.29 -4.95 -7.96
CA ILE A 45 -4.35 -4.29 -6.66
C ILE A 45 -2.98 -4.35 -5.97
N VAL A 46 -2.35 -5.52 -5.99
CA VAL A 46 -0.99 -5.69 -5.44
C VAL A 46 0.01 -4.77 -6.14
N ALA A 47 -0.08 -4.70 -7.47
CA ALA A 47 0.81 -3.84 -8.25
C ALA A 47 0.67 -2.36 -7.87
N HIS A 48 -0.55 -1.87 -7.67
CA HIS A 48 -0.73 -0.47 -7.32
C HIS A 48 -0.25 -0.17 -5.89
N PHE A 49 -0.41 -1.09 -4.95
CA PHE A 49 0.17 -0.93 -3.62
C PHE A 49 1.69 -0.87 -3.64
N THR A 50 2.32 -1.71 -4.48
CA THR A 50 3.76 -1.70 -4.66
C THR A 50 4.27 -0.30 -5.02
N VAL A 51 3.62 0.34 -5.98
CA VAL A 51 4.03 1.67 -6.45
C VAL A 51 3.77 2.75 -5.40
N TRP A 52 2.63 2.68 -4.70
CA TRP A 52 2.35 3.63 -3.62
C TRP A 52 3.31 3.47 -2.43
N ASP A 53 3.68 2.24 -2.08
CA ASP A 53 4.66 2.00 -1.03
C ASP A 53 6.04 2.54 -1.43
N HIS A 54 6.44 2.36 -2.68
CA HIS A 54 7.67 2.96 -3.21
C HIS A 54 7.63 4.48 -3.18
N GLU A 55 6.50 5.06 -3.58
CA GLU A 55 6.33 6.51 -3.59
C GLU A 55 6.42 7.09 -2.18
N ALA A 56 5.75 6.45 -1.21
CA ALA A 56 5.82 6.86 0.18
C ALA A 56 7.26 6.78 0.72
N THR A 57 7.96 5.70 0.40
CA THR A 57 9.36 5.51 0.81
C THR A 57 10.23 6.64 0.29
N GLU A 58 10.12 6.95 -0.98
CA GLU A 58 10.90 8.03 -1.59
C GLU A 58 10.55 9.39 -0.99
N ARG A 59 9.25 9.65 -0.78
CA ARG A 59 8.81 10.89 -0.16
C ARG A 59 9.38 11.02 1.27
N PHE A 60 9.36 9.96 2.05
CA PHE A 60 9.89 9.98 3.42
C PHE A 60 11.38 10.34 3.44
N TRP A 61 12.17 9.73 2.56
CA TRP A 61 13.59 10.06 2.48
C TRP A 61 13.83 11.51 2.05
N ARG A 62 12.99 12.02 1.15
CA ARG A 62 13.06 13.42 0.75
C ARG A 62 12.69 14.37 1.87
N PHE A 63 11.62 14.06 2.63
CA PHE A 63 11.24 14.87 3.79
C PHE A 63 12.34 14.88 4.84
N LEU A 64 13.00 13.75 5.06
CA LEU A 64 14.11 13.64 6.01
C LEU A 64 15.35 14.41 5.55
N ALA A 65 15.56 14.54 4.25
CA ALA A 65 16.73 15.24 3.69
C ALA A 65 16.63 16.76 3.78
N GLY A 66 15.43 17.31 3.93
CA GLY A 66 15.22 18.75 4.05
C GLY A 66 13.87 19.20 3.50
N PRO A 67 13.64 20.54 3.45
CA PRO A 67 12.37 21.07 2.93
C PRO A 67 12.14 20.60 1.50
N THR A 68 10.91 20.18 1.22
CA THR A 68 10.52 19.72 -0.12
C THR A 68 9.08 20.13 -0.39
N GLU A 69 8.78 20.39 -1.66
CA GLU A 69 7.47 20.81 -2.10
C GLU A 69 6.47 19.64 -2.10
N ASP A 70 5.20 19.98 -2.02
CA ASP A 70 4.13 19.00 -2.18
C ASP A 70 4.02 18.56 -3.64
N ILE A 71 3.66 17.32 -3.84
CA ILE A 71 3.34 16.79 -5.15
C ILE A 71 1.84 16.53 -5.19
N THR A 72 1.18 17.04 -6.23
CA THR A 72 -0.23 16.75 -6.46
C THR A 72 -0.31 15.53 -7.38
N TYR A 73 -1.05 14.52 -6.95
CA TYR A 73 -1.20 13.28 -7.71
C TYR A 73 -2.56 13.23 -8.40
N ASN A 74 -2.55 12.81 -9.67
CA ASN A 74 -3.76 12.29 -10.29
C ASN A 74 -3.79 10.79 -9.95
N ASN A 75 -4.57 10.43 -8.94
CA ASN A 75 -4.57 9.06 -8.41
C ASN A 75 -4.96 8.02 -9.45
N ASP A 76 -5.98 8.30 -10.24
CA ASP A 76 -6.44 7.36 -11.26
C ASP A 76 -5.36 7.10 -12.32
N GLU A 77 -4.70 8.14 -12.78
CA GLU A 77 -3.62 8.03 -13.76
C GLU A 77 -2.40 7.32 -13.18
N PHE A 78 -2.04 7.66 -11.94
CA PHE A 78 -0.93 7.01 -11.22
C PHE A 78 -1.19 5.52 -11.07
N ASN A 79 -2.39 5.14 -10.64
CA ASN A 79 -2.78 3.74 -10.48
C ASN A 79 -2.78 3.00 -11.83
N ALA A 80 -3.30 3.62 -12.88
CA ALA A 80 -3.36 3.01 -14.20
C ALA A 80 -1.95 2.71 -14.74
N ARG A 81 -1.01 3.63 -14.55
CA ARG A 81 0.39 3.42 -14.94
C ARG A 81 1.05 2.29 -14.16
N ALA A 82 0.78 2.23 -12.85
CA ALA A 82 1.32 1.18 -11.98
C ALA A 82 0.88 -0.20 -12.45
N VAL A 83 -0.41 -0.35 -12.73
CA VAL A 83 -0.99 -1.60 -13.20
C VAL A 83 -0.45 -1.96 -14.58
N ALA A 84 -0.43 -1.00 -15.52
CA ALA A 84 0.04 -1.24 -16.88
C ALA A 84 1.51 -1.68 -16.91
N ALA A 85 2.36 -1.07 -16.10
CA ALA A 85 3.78 -1.38 -16.04
C ALA A 85 4.06 -2.80 -15.52
N ARG A 86 3.11 -3.39 -14.79
CA ARG A 86 3.29 -4.70 -14.12
C ARG A 86 2.41 -5.81 -14.67
N GLN A 87 1.78 -5.59 -15.82
CA GLN A 87 0.92 -6.61 -16.46
C GLN A 87 1.67 -7.89 -16.81
N HIS A 88 2.97 -7.81 -17.01
CA HIS A 88 3.81 -8.97 -17.35
C HIS A 88 4.16 -9.84 -16.13
N LEU A 89 3.88 -9.39 -14.92
CA LEU A 89 4.20 -10.14 -13.71
C LEU A 89 3.11 -11.16 -13.40
N SER A 90 3.52 -12.32 -12.90
CA SER A 90 2.57 -13.26 -12.28
C SER A 90 2.15 -12.69 -10.91
N TYR A 91 1.07 -13.22 -10.36
CA TYR A 91 0.65 -12.86 -9.01
C TYR A 91 1.77 -13.07 -7.98
N ASN A 92 2.46 -14.21 -8.05
CA ASN A 92 3.55 -14.49 -7.11
C ASN A 92 4.71 -13.50 -7.23
N GLN A 93 5.03 -13.09 -8.45
CA GLN A 93 6.05 -12.06 -8.69
C GLN A 93 5.60 -10.70 -8.14
N ALA A 94 4.33 -10.36 -8.33
CA ALA A 94 3.77 -9.11 -7.82
C ALA A 94 3.80 -9.07 -6.29
N ILE A 95 3.48 -10.17 -5.62
CA ILE A 95 3.54 -10.27 -4.15
C ILE A 95 4.97 -10.09 -3.64
N LYS A 96 5.96 -10.69 -4.31
CA LYS A 96 7.37 -10.52 -3.93
C LYS A 96 7.79 -9.06 -4.03
N GLU A 97 7.37 -8.40 -5.10
CA GLU A 97 7.68 -6.99 -5.31
C GLU A 97 7.04 -6.12 -4.24
N LEU A 98 5.78 -6.41 -3.88
CA LEU A 98 5.09 -5.70 -2.81
C LEU A 98 5.80 -5.88 -1.46
N ASN A 99 6.18 -7.10 -1.11
CA ASN A 99 6.89 -7.36 0.15
C ASN A 99 8.19 -6.56 0.21
N SER A 100 8.93 -6.49 -0.88
CA SER A 100 10.18 -5.73 -0.96
C SER A 100 9.92 -4.22 -0.82
N ALA A 101 8.91 -3.70 -1.49
CA ALA A 101 8.55 -2.28 -1.41
C ALA A 101 8.09 -1.90 -0.01
N HIS A 102 7.28 -2.75 0.62
CA HIS A 102 6.78 -2.50 1.97
C HIS A 102 7.90 -2.52 3.01
N LYS A 103 8.88 -3.41 2.84
CA LYS A 103 10.07 -3.44 3.69
C LYS A 103 10.83 -2.12 3.63
N GLY A 104 10.99 -1.56 2.43
CA GLY A 104 11.62 -0.24 2.25
C GLY A 104 10.86 0.86 2.98
N LEU A 105 9.53 0.81 2.94
CA LEU A 105 8.70 1.77 3.65
C LEU A 105 8.85 1.63 5.17
N GLU A 106 8.92 0.42 5.68
CA GLU A 106 9.16 0.18 7.11
C GLU A 106 10.51 0.75 7.55
N GLU A 107 11.55 0.55 6.76
CA GLU A 107 12.89 1.09 7.04
C GLU A 107 12.88 2.62 7.05
N ALA A 108 12.24 3.24 6.07
CA ALA A 108 12.12 4.70 6.01
C ALA A 108 11.33 5.23 7.21
N SER A 109 10.23 4.57 7.56
CA SER A 109 9.40 4.95 8.71
C SER A 109 10.17 4.86 10.03
N ALA A 110 11.02 3.84 10.17
CA ALA A 110 11.85 3.66 11.36
C ALA A 110 12.92 4.75 11.50
N ALA A 111 13.32 5.37 10.41
CA ALA A 111 14.32 6.44 10.43
C ALA A 111 13.76 7.79 10.88
N VAL A 112 12.44 7.94 10.91
CA VAL A 112 11.78 9.20 11.28
C VAL A 112 11.88 9.43 12.79
N GLN A 113 12.40 10.60 13.18
CA GLN A 113 12.58 10.96 14.59
C GLN A 113 11.49 11.92 15.07
N PRO A 114 11.30 12.07 16.39
CA PRO A 114 10.29 13.01 16.91
C PRO A 114 10.44 14.43 16.35
N GLU A 115 11.67 14.89 16.12
CA GLU A 115 11.94 16.21 15.56
C GLU A 115 11.42 16.33 14.13
N ASP A 116 11.53 15.26 13.36
CA ASP A 116 11.04 15.22 11.98
C ASP A 116 9.51 15.31 11.94
N LEU A 117 8.85 14.60 12.85
CA LEU A 117 7.39 14.61 12.96
C LEU A 117 6.87 15.98 13.37
N ALA A 118 7.58 16.66 14.27
CA ALA A 118 7.22 18.01 14.69
C ALA A 118 7.38 19.01 13.56
N ALA A 119 8.36 18.79 12.69
CA ALA A 119 8.68 19.70 11.59
C ALA A 119 7.75 19.51 10.38
N ASP A 120 7.23 18.30 10.15
CA ASP A 120 6.47 18.00 8.94
C ASP A 120 5.36 16.98 9.22
N GLY A 121 4.12 17.43 9.15
CA GLY A 121 2.93 16.59 9.36
C GLY A 121 2.67 15.57 8.26
N ARG A 122 3.36 15.66 7.12
CA ARG A 122 3.10 14.78 5.98
C ARG A 122 3.48 13.33 6.23
N PHE A 123 4.44 13.06 7.14
CA PHE A 123 4.75 11.69 7.56
C PHE A 123 3.50 10.98 8.08
N VAL A 124 2.80 11.65 8.99
CA VAL A 124 1.58 11.10 9.61
C VAL A 124 0.48 10.96 8.57
N GLU A 125 0.31 11.94 7.70
CA GLU A 125 -0.71 11.92 6.66
C GLU A 125 -0.50 10.75 5.70
N TRP A 126 0.72 10.55 5.23
CA TRP A 126 1.04 9.45 4.31
C TRP A 126 0.81 8.07 4.95
N LEU A 127 1.31 7.90 6.17
CA LEU A 127 1.20 6.60 6.84
C LEU A 127 -0.25 6.25 7.15
N GLY A 128 -1.03 7.23 7.62
CA GLY A 128 -2.44 7.04 7.89
C GLY A 128 -3.23 6.70 6.63
N ALA A 129 -2.97 7.40 5.54
CA ALA A 129 -3.64 7.15 4.27
C ALA A 129 -3.33 5.74 3.73
N LEU A 130 -2.08 5.30 3.86
CA LEU A 130 -1.69 3.95 3.42
C LEU A 130 -2.38 2.86 4.26
N SER A 131 -2.44 3.04 5.59
CA SER A 131 -3.15 2.09 6.46
C SER A 131 -4.61 1.96 6.07
N ASP A 132 -5.29 3.09 5.88
CA ASP A 132 -6.70 3.11 5.47
C ASP A 132 -6.89 2.43 4.11
N HIS A 133 -5.98 2.67 3.18
CA HIS A 133 -6.04 2.11 1.83
C HIS A 133 -5.92 0.58 1.86
N TYR A 134 -4.98 0.03 2.65
CA TYR A 134 -4.88 -1.41 2.83
C TYR A 134 -6.15 -1.99 3.45
N GLU A 135 -6.72 -1.32 4.44
CA GLU A 135 -7.95 -1.79 5.08
C GLU A 135 -9.16 -1.75 4.15
N GLU A 136 -9.28 -0.72 3.31
CA GLU A 136 -10.34 -0.62 2.32
C GLU A 136 -10.32 -1.79 1.33
N HIS A 137 -9.14 -2.10 0.80
CA HIS A 137 -9.00 -3.21 -0.14
C HIS A 137 -9.16 -4.56 0.54
N THR A 138 -8.74 -4.69 1.81
CA THR A 138 -8.99 -5.90 2.59
C THR A 138 -10.50 -6.15 2.73
N ALA A 139 -11.27 -5.13 3.06
CA ALA A 139 -12.72 -5.23 3.15
C ALA A 139 -13.36 -5.60 1.80
N GLN A 140 -12.86 -5.01 0.73
CA GLN A 140 -13.31 -5.30 -0.63
C GLN A 140 -13.06 -6.77 -1.00
N LEU A 141 -11.86 -7.29 -0.69
CA LEU A 141 -11.51 -8.70 -0.94
C LEU A 141 -12.39 -9.64 -0.13
N LYS A 142 -12.69 -9.31 1.11
CA LYS A 142 -13.57 -10.13 1.94
C LYS A 142 -14.96 -10.25 1.34
N ARG A 143 -15.47 -9.18 0.74
CA ARG A 143 -16.75 -9.21 0.03
C ARG A 143 -16.70 -10.15 -1.17
N VAL A 144 -15.63 -10.09 -1.94
CA VAL A 144 -15.43 -10.97 -3.11
C VAL A 144 -15.36 -12.43 -2.66
N ILE A 145 -14.59 -12.73 -1.61
CA ILE A 145 -14.45 -14.09 -1.07
C ILE A 145 -15.80 -14.60 -0.59
N SER A 146 -16.56 -13.76 0.10
CA SER A 146 -17.91 -14.12 0.59
C SER A 146 -18.84 -14.51 -0.56
N GLN A 147 -18.72 -13.89 -1.71
CA GLN A 147 -19.52 -14.18 -2.90
C GLN A 147 -19.10 -15.45 -3.63
N GLN A 148 -17.93 -16.01 -3.31
CA GLN A 148 -17.42 -17.25 -3.93
C GLN A 148 -17.88 -18.51 -3.19
N HIS A 149 -18.52 -18.37 -2.05
CA HIS A 149 -19.04 -19.50 -1.29
C HIS A 149 -20.49 -19.78 -1.70
N PHE A 150 -20.69 -20.87 -2.38
CA PHE A 150 -22.00 -21.33 -2.82
C PHE A 150 -22.45 -22.52 -2.00
#